data_56c106e87ad0b9582b79ac8a864ec1e5
#
_entry.id   56c106e87ad0b9582b79ac8a864ec1e5
#
_cell.length_a   1.000
_cell.length_b   1.000
_cell.length_c   1.000
_cell.angle_alpha   90.00
_cell.angle_beta   90.00
_cell.angle_gamma   90.00
#
_symmetry.space_group_name_H-M   'P 1'
#
loop_
_entity.id
_entity.type
_entity.pdbx_description
1 polymer ?
#
loop_
_entity_poly.entity_id
_entity_poly.type
_entity_poly.pdbx_seq_one_letter_code
_entity_poly.pdbx_strand_id
1 'polypeptide(L)'
;MPIVFSSKVYAIEASSIAKYAQKLIKSNGFEDVIVLIRGQVEEVELPEKVDVLLSEPMGHLLLHEQMIRSYFTARDKYLKPTGLMYPSTGAIYVAPMYDPSLHRSRSELGSVWKSAS
;
A
#
# COMPACT_ATOMS: atom_id res chain seq x y z
N MET A 1 -14.39 -24.67 -5.31
CA MET A 1 -13.44 -23.89 -4.49
C MET A 1 -14.27 -23.16 -3.43
N PRO A 2 -14.10 -23.43 -2.13
CA PRO A 2 -14.91 -22.75 -1.13
C PRO A 2 -14.57 -21.25 -1.14
N ILE A 3 -15.58 -20.41 -1.25
CA ILE A 3 -15.43 -18.96 -1.06
C ILE A 3 -15.26 -18.77 0.45
N VAL A 4 -14.04 -18.43 0.89
CA VAL A 4 -13.81 -18.09 2.29
C VAL A 4 -14.25 -16.64 2.48
N PHE A 5 -15.38 -16.45 3.15
CA PHE A 5 -15.77 -15.13 3.62
C PHE A 5 -14.92 -14.77 4.85
N SER A 6 -14.26 -13.62 4.81
CA SER A 6 -13.65 -13.08 6.02
C SER A 6 -14.74 -12.78 7.04
N SER A 7 -14.56 -13.23 8.28
CA SER A 7 -15.49 -12.91 9.36
C SER A 7 -15.37 -11.45 9.80
N LYS A 8 -14.22 -10.82 9.60
CA LYS A 8 -13.96 -9.43 9.96
C LYS A 8 -12.82 -8.84 9.14
N VAL A 9 -12.96 -7.58 8.78
CA VAL A 9 -11.95 -6.80 8.05
C VAL A 9 -11.67 -5.51 8.82
N TYR A 10 -10.42 -5.26 9.15
CA TYR A 10 -9.97 -3.98 9.67
C TYR A 10 -9.36 -3.17 8.52
N ALA A 11 -10.04 -2.11 8.12
CA ALA A 11 -9.59 -1.19 7.09
C ALA A 11 -8.96 0.04 7.73
N ILE A 12 -7.67 0.23 7.56
CA ILE A 12 -6.91 1.37 8.11
C ILE A 12 -6.68 2.39 7.01
N GLU A 13 -7.09 3.64 7.25
CA GLU A 13 -6.98 4.72 6.27
C GLU A 13 -6.64 6.04 6.97
N ALA A 14 -5.48 6.60 6.63
CA ALA A 14 -4.99 7.84 7.23
C ALA A 14 -5.56 9.12 6.60
N SER A 15 -5.92 9.06 5.33
CA SER A 15 -6.32 10.22 4.56
C SER A 15 -7.78 10.63 4.77
N SER A 16 -8.15 11.75 4.17
CA SER A 16 -9.55 12.23 4.18
C SER A 16 -10.51 11.33 3.41
N ILE A 17 -9.99 10.37 2.63
CA ILE A 17 -10.81 9.41 1.88
C ILE A 17 -11.55 8.43 2.81
N ALA A 18 -11.09 8.27 4.06
CA ALA A 18 -11.75 7.47 5.09
C ALA A 18 -13.25 7.79 5.22
N LYS A 19 -13.63 9.07 5.12
CA LYS A 19 -15.05 9.48 5.17
C LYS A 19 -15.90 8.93 4.00
N TYR A 20 -15.29 8.72 2.83
CA TYR A 20 -15.98 8.12 1.69
C TYR A 20 -16.01 6.61 1.81
N ALA A 21 -14.92 5.99 2.28
CA ALA A 21 -14.88 4.57 2.59
C ALA A 21 -15.99 4.19 3.59
N GLN A 22 -16.18 4.98 4.66
CA GLN A 22 -17.27 4.76 5.63
C GLN A 22 -18.65 4.81 4.98
N LYS A 23 -18.87 5.76 4.06
CA LYS A 23 -20.16 5.84 3.32
C LYS A 23 -20.37 4.61 2.44
N LEU A 24 -19.33 4.15 1.73
CA LEU A 24 -19.40 2.96 0.88
C LEU A 24 -19.66 1.69 1.70
N ILE A 25 -19.00 1.52 2.82
CA ILE A 25 -19.24 0.39 3.73
C ILE A 25 -20.71 0.35 4.13
N LYS A 26 -21.24 1.50 4.56
CA LYS A 26 -22.64 1.62 4.97
C LYS A 26 -23.61 1.38 3.82
N SER A 27 -23.42 2.02 2.66
CA SER A 27 -24.32 1.91 1.54
C SER A 27 -24.36 0.50 0.92
N ASN A 28 -23.35 -0.32 1.17
CA ASN A 28 -23.27 -1.71 0.71
C ASN A 28 -23.62 -2.74 1.81
N GLY A 29 -23.99 -2.31 3.00
CA GLY A 29 -24.39 -3.20 4.09
C GLY A 29 -23.26 -4.02 4.71
N PHE A 30 -22.04 -3.51 4.70
CA PHE A 30 -20.85 -4.21 5.25
C PHE A 30 -20.42 -3.71 6.63
N GLU A 31 -21.25 -2.97 7.34
CA GLU A 31 -20.91 -2.37 8.64
C GLU A 31 -20.59 -3.43 9.72
N ASP A 32 -21.20 -4.61 9.62
CA ASP A 32 -20.96 -5.70 10.55
C ASP A 32 -19.67 -6.49 10.25
N VAL A 33 -19.11 -6.33 9.04
CA VAL A 33 -17.92 -7.06 8.57
C VAL A 33 -16.69 -6.17 8.53
N ILE A 34 -16.83 -4.92 8.07
CA ILE A 34 -15.71 -4.01 7.86
C ILE A 34 -15.68 -2.94 8.95
N VAL A 35 -14.63 -2.96 9.74
CA VAL A 35 -14.33 -1.93 10.75
C VAL A 35 -13.31 -0.95 10.17
N LEU A 36 -13.76 0.25 9.85
CA LEU A 36 -12.87 1.32 9.37
C LEU A 36 -12.22 2.01 10.57
N ILE A 37 -10.89 2.06 10.55
CA ILE A 37 -10.07 2.74 11.57
C ILE A 37 -9.33 3.88 10.88
N ARG A 38 -9.61 5.11 11.29
CA ARG A 38 -8.94 6.28 10.74
C ARG A 38 -7.66 6.57 11.50
N GLY A 39 -6.55 6.55 10.79
CA GLY A 39 -5.22 6.83 11.33
C GLY A 39 -4.12 6.18 10.52
N GLN A 40 -2.88 6.47 10.89
CA GLN A 40 -1.72 5.81 10.32
C GLN A 40 -1.56 4.40 10.93
N VAL A 41 -1.12 3.46 10.12
CA VAL A 41 -0.96 2.05 10.56
C VAL A 41 0.05 1.92 11.70
N GLU A 42 0.98 2.84 11.77
CA GLU A 42 1.99 2.94 12.83
C GLU A 42 1.40 3.34 14.19
N GLU A 43 0.31 4.10 14.18
CA GLU A 43 -0.26 4.75 15.36
C GLU A 43 -1.50 4.05 15.90
N VAL A 44 -2.29 3.45 15.00
CA VAL A 44 -3.53 2.78 15.39
C VAL A 44 -3.26 1.46 16.14
N GLU A 45 -4.25 1.00 16.88
CA GLU A 45 -4.22 -0.30 17.55
C GLU A 45 -5.41 -1.15 17.10
N LEU A 46 -5.13 -2.44 16.85
CA LEU A 46 -6.17 -3.42 16.58
C LEU A 46 -6.48 -4.24 17.84
N PRO A 47 -7.72 -4.67 18.03
CA PRO A 47 -8.10 -5.46 19.19
C PRO A 47 -7.53 -6.89 19.16
N GLU A 48 -7.08 -7.35 17.99
CA GLU A 48 -6.60 -8.73 17.79
C GLU A 48 -5.59 -8.79 16.64
N LYS A 49 -4.84 -9.90 16.58
CA LYS A 49 -3.99 -10.24 15.43
C LYS A 49 -4.83 -10.77 14.28
N VAL A 50 -4.41 -10.47 13.05
CA VAL A 50 -5.09 -10.87 11.82
C VAL A 50 -4.42 -12.06 11.13
N ASP A 51 -5.21 -12.81 10.37
CA ASP A 51 -4.71 -13.95 9.60
C ASP A 51 -4.14 -13.54 8.23
N VAL A 52 -4.62 -12.42 7.70
CA VAL A 52 -4.22 -11.92 6.38
C VAL A 52 -3.95 -10.43 6.45
N LEU A 53 -2.86 -10.01 5.84
CA LEU A 53 -2.51 -8.61 5.60
C LEU A 53 -2.55 -8.34 4.10
N LEU A 54 -3.43 -7.44 3.69
CA LEU A 54 -3.62 -7.02 2.30
C LEU A 54 -3.34 -5.54 2.16
N SER A 55 -2.48 -5.17 1.22
CA SER A 55 -2.20 -3.77 0.87
C SER A 55 -1.75 -3.66 -0.58
N GLU A 56 -1.77 -2.46 -1.12
CA GLU A 56 -1.06 -2.10 -2.35
C GLU A 56 0.10 -1.16 -1.95
N PRO A 57 1.27 -1.71 -1.55
CA PRO A 57 2.36 -0.93 -0.98
C PRO A 57 3.40 -0.49 -2.03
N MET A 58 3.10 -0.59 -3.32
CA MET A 58 4.04 -0.44 -4.40
C MET A 58 3.98 0.94 -5.03
N GLY A 59 5.07 1.70 -4.87
CA GLY A 59 5.34 2.87 -5.70
C GLY A 59 6.31 2.54 -6.85
N HIS A 60 6.77 3.55 -7.57
CA HIS A 60 7.80 3.38 -8.60
C HIS A 60 9.04 2.71 -8.00
N LEU A 61 9.58 1.72 -8.70
CA LEU A 61 10.68 0.88 -8.24
C LEU A 61 10.43 0.26 -6.85
N LEU A 62 9.19 -0.08 -6.54
CA LEU A 62 8.69 -0.61 -5.27
C LEU A 62 8.82 0.35 -4.07
N LEU A 63 9.78 1.24 -4.06
CA LEU A 63 10.19 1.98 -2.86
C LEU A 63 9.74 3.43 -2.81
N HIS A 64 9.28 3.99 -3.92
CA HIS A 64 9.09 5.43 -4.07
C HIS A 64 8.15 6.06 -3.03
N GLU A 65 7.02 5.46 -2.72
CA GLU A 65 6.03 6.03 -1.80
C GLU A 65 6.23 5.63 -0.34
N GLN A 66 7.30 4.90 -0.03
CA GLN A 66 7.62 4.38 1.30
C GLN A 66 6.53 3.49 1.95
N MET A 67 5.47 3.15 1.24
CA MET A 67 4.36 2.33 1.73
C MET A 67 4.80 0.93 2.18
N ILE A 68 5.89 0.42 1.61
CA ILE A 68 6.50 -0.86 2.05
C ILE A 68 6.88 -0.82 3.53
N ARG A 69 7.36 0.33 4.03
CA ARG A 69 7.70 0.48 5.45
C ARG A 69 6.47 0.32 6.34
N SER A 70 5.39 1.01 6.00
CA SER A 70 4.11 0.89 6.71
C SER A 70 3.56 -0.54 6.63
N TYR A 71 3.72 -1.21 5.49
CA TYR A 71 3.32 -2.59 5.31
C TYR A 71 4.08 -3.58 6.21
N PHE A 72 5.39 -3.38 6.37
CA PHE A 72 6.18 -4.17 7.32
C PHE A 72 5.84 -3.84 8.78
N THR A 73 5.56 -2.58 9.09
CA THR A 73 5.07 -2.22 10.42
C THR A 73 3.75 -2.93 10.72
N ALA A 74 2.82 -2.96 9.77
CA ALA A 74 1.56 -3.69 9.92
C ALA A 74 1.77 -5.19 10.13
N ARG A 75 2.72 -5.81 9.40
CA ARG A 75 3.10 -7.20 9.60
C ARG A 75 3.55 -7.46 11.04
N ASP A 76 4.47 -6.67 11.52
CA ASP A 76 5.10 -6.88 12.83
C ASP A 76 4.12 -6.60 13.98
N LYS A 77 3.24 -5.59 13.80
CA LYS A 77 2.23 -5.25 14.80
C LYS A 77 1.03 -6.20 14.80
N TYR A 78 0.51 -6.60 13.65
CA TYR A 78 -0.83 -7.15 13.56
C TYR A 78 -0.93 -8.56 12.99
N LEU A 79 0.05 -9.02 12.20
CA LEU A 79 -0.04 -10.34 11.57
C LEU A 79 0.25 -11.45 12.59
N LYS A 80 -0.54 -12.53 12.52
CA LYS A 80 -0.25 -13.77 13.25
C LYS A 80 1.03 -14.42 12.71
N PRO A 81 1.76 -15.24 13.49
CA PRO A 81 2.97 -15.92 13.01
C PRO A 81 2.75 -16.81 11.78
N THR A 82 1.55 -17.36 11.64
CA THR A 82 1.12 -18.19 10.50
C THR A 82 0.33 -17.43 9.47
N GLY A 83 0.23 -16.10 9.61
CA GLY A 83 -0.56 -15.25 8.74
C GLY A 83 0.07 -15.05 7.35
N LEU A 84 -0.75 -14.67 6.40
CA LEU A 84 -0.38 -14.47 5.01
C LEU A 84 -0.34 -12.99 4.64
N MET A 85 0.58 -12.63 3.75
CA MET A 85 0.69 -11.29 3.20
C MET A 85 0.36 -11.28 1.71
N TYR A 86 -0.41 -10.30 1.27
CA TYR A 86 -0.70 -10.03 -0.13
C TYR A 86 -0.48 -8.55 -0.45
N PRO A 87 0.54 -8.24 -1.30
CA PRO A 87 1.51 -9.14 -1.92
C PRO A 87 2.50 -9.72 -0.91
N SER A 88 3.05 -10.92 -1.19
CA SER A 88 4.09 -11.56 -0.37
C SER A 88 5.50 -11.27 -0.86
N THR A 89 5.65 -10.96 -2.15
CA THR A 89 6.93 -10.69 -2.81
C THR A 89 6.80 -9.59 -3.84
N GLY A 90 7.88 -8.88 -4.08
CA GLY A 90 8.01 -7.93 -5.17
C GLY A 90 9.36 -8.11 -5.88
N ALA A 91 9.42 -7.82 -7.18
CA ALA A 91 10.64 -7.90 -7.96
C ALA A 91 10.86 -6.62 -8.77
N ILE A 92 12.10 -6.17 -8.83
CA ILE A 92 12.53 -5.07 -9.71
C ILE A 92 13.30 -5.68 -10.85
N TYR A 93 12.83 -5.45 -12.08
CA TYR A 93 13.52 -5.89 -13.29
C TYR A 93 14.29 -4.72 -13.87
N VAL A 94 15.55 -4.97 -14.25
CA VAL A 94 16.41 -4.00 -14.91
C VAL A 94 16.87 -4.59 -16.24
N ALA A 95 16.67 -3.86 -17.31
CA ALA A 95 17.12 -4.25 -18.63
C ALA A 95 17.85 -3.08 -19.31
N PRO A 96 18.98 -3.33 -20.00
CA PRO A 96 19.58 -2.30 -20.84
C PRO A 96 18.65 -1.99 -22.00
N MET A 97 18.52 -0.71 -22.32
CA MET A 97 17.79 -0.25 -23.48
C MET A 97 18.58 0.81 -24.24
N TYR A 98 18.34 0.90 -25.53
CA TYR A 98 18.89 1.96 -26.36
C TYR A 98 17.72 2.78 -26.93
N ASP A 99 17.57 3.98 -26.44
CA ASP A 99 16.58 4.95 -26.93
C ASP A 99 17.24 6.35 -27.04
N PRO A 100 17.67 6.74 -28.25
CA PRO A 100 18.30 8.03 -28.47
C PRO A 100 17.39 9.23 -28.16
N SER A 101 16.08 9.10 -28.30
CA SER A 101 15.13 10.18 -28.05
C SER A 101 14.99 10.42 -26.54
N LEU A 102 14.86 9.36 -25.77
CA LEU A 102 14.80 9.42 -24.30
C LEU A 102 16.12 9.96 -23.72
N HIS A 103 17.26 9.52 -24.25
CA HIS A 103 18.56 10.01 -23.81
C HIS A 103 18.69 11.52 -24.05
N ARG A 104 18.29 12.00 -25.22
CA ARG A 104 18.33 13.43 -25.57
C ARG A 104 17.46 14.27 -24.64
N SER A 105 16.20 13.88 -24.43
CA SER A 105 15.28 14.60 -23.57
C SER A 105 15.75 14.66 -22.11
N ARG A 106 16.37 13.59 -21.61
CA ARG A 106 16.93 13.56 -20.24
C ARG A 106 18.19 14.42 -20.11
N SER A 107 19.03 14.47 -21.14
CA SER A 107 20.23 15.33 -21.17
C SER A 107 19.86 16.81 -21.19
N GLU A 108 18.83 17.18 -21.91
CA GLU A 108 18.30 18.55 -21.94
C GLU A 108 17.76 18.98 -20.56
N LEU A 109 16.99 18.13 -19.89
CA LEU A 109 16.54 18.38 -18.51
C LEU A 109 17.72 18.53 -17.53
N GLY A 110 18.75 17.74 -17.67
CA GLY A 110 19.96 17.84 -16.84
C GLY A 110 20.73 19.15 -17.04
N SER A 111 20.68 19.75 -18.23
CA SER A 111 21.32 21.04 -18.51
C SER A 111 20.58 22.22 -17.86
N VAL A 112 19.26 22.14 -17.74
CA VAL A 112 18.43 23.16 -17.06
C VAL A 112 18.79 23.26 -15.56
N TRP A 113 19.01 22.15 -14.90
CA TRP A 113 19.40 22.13 -13.47
C TRP A 113 20.83 22.66 -13.24
N LYS A 114 21.75 22.44 -14.19
CA LYS A 114 23.12 22.96 -14.11
C LYS A 114 23.22 24.46 -14.34
N SER A 115 22.25 25.05 -15.02
CA SER A 115 22.21 26.52 -15.27
C SER A 115 21.47 27.31 -14.18
N ALA A 116 20.80 26.60 -13.25
CA ALA A 116 20.06 27.20 -12.14
C ALA A 116 20.83 27.21 -10.80
N SER A 117 22.03 26.68 -10.79
CA SER A 117 22.99 26.71 -9.67
C SER A 117 24.13 27.68 -9.94
#